data_3ce9a0ce74aec7aea15690e6fdb6cfe4
#
_entry.id   3ce9a0ce74aec7aea15690e6fdb6cfe4
#
_cell.length_a   1.000
_cell.length_b   1.000
_cell.length_c   1.000
_cell.angle_alpha   90.00
_cell.angle_beta   90.00
_cell.angle_gamma   90.00
#
_symmetry.space_group_name_H-M   'P 1'
#
loop_
_entity.id
_entity.type
_entity.pdbx_description
1 polymer ?
#
loop_
_entity_poly.entity_id
_entity_poly.type
_entity_poly.pdbx_seq_one_letter_code
_entity_poly.pdbx_strand_id
1 'polypeptide(L)'
;MRKYLNITLAVLAIAMLAACTREKPVEDTSAKLSVLNSQVTFDSKGGDGTIQVEAEGAVSATSDRSWASVSVNGNTVSVHVDPWGKLESRYAKVTIRSGDEKTDVAVLQRGVTLSFDGLSLLEETTLLGEAGTYRFPFVSEKDLTVTSDNDWLSVRVEDGEIVVVTKDNPDKAVRRGSVQCTYGEASSSVEFVQYPIFEKTEDWVLSFDGRQEISGNVYAVFKNTVQADHGKYALWYVTPGAYASSGLPEDVFVRDVVYPDLTDYLWLVVDSYNGKYKFSDFLSTGTDTDGWTEMTDGDYWVYAVGLDGEGYPTGWYAASLLKVGEPTPYEKWLGNWSVPRGDGADIWIVEPNEEDKSYKVSGIAGFDANDYAEGAFVAIVNFDAETEEMVFAVYENSVTWQDSSRGAMNALLSGQYTNVEGKTYYNSGVGNVICRAKLSEDGLTADLTPGSVTSAGAPAFFYNIRWYGRYTNSSGSRSGVSWTGYETALPNVMTKQ
;
A
#
# COMPACT_ATOMS: atom_id res chain seq x y z
N MET A 1 3.77 7.46 16.95
CA MET A 1 3.70 8.59 17.94
C MET A 1 2.69 8.37 19.07
N ARG A 2 1.61 7.63 18.90
CA ARG A 2 0.65 7.30 19.98
C ARG A 2 1.23 6.48 21.16
N LYS A 3 2.24 5.65 20.94
CA LYS A 3 2.86 4.86 22.02
C LYS A 3 3.54 5.67 23.13
N TYR A 4 3.84 6.94 22.91
CA TYR A 4 4.50 7.80 23.91
C TYR A 4 3.53 8.70 24.71
N LEU A 5 2.28 8.86 24.27
CA LEU A 5 1.30 9.70 24.97
C LEU A 5 0.77 9.05 26.25
N ASN A 6 0.60 7.73 26.25
CA ASN A 6 0.09 6.97 27.40
C ASN A 6 1.09 6.87 28.56
N ILE A 7 2.40 6.96 28.28
CA ILE A 7 3.44 6.96 29.31
C ILE A 7 3.49 8.34 30.00
N THR A 8 3.18 9.41 29.29
CA THR A 8 3.24 10.78 29.84
C THR A 8 2.08 11.06 30.80
N LEU A 9 0.89 10.48 30.59
CA LEU A 9 -0.24 10.64 31.53
C LEU A 9 -0.04 9.85 32.85
N ALA A 10 0.57 8.68 32.78
CA ALA A 10 0.89 7.88 33.97
C ALA A 10 1.99 8.53 34.82
N VAL A 11 2.96 9.20 34.19
CA VAL A 11 4.05 9.93 34.90
C VAL A 11 3.53 11.24 35.50
N LEU A 12 2.55 11.91 34.85
CA LEU A 12 1.96 13.13 35.41
C LEU A 12 1.11 12.88 36.66
N ALA A 13 0.44 11.72 36.73
CA ALA A 13 -0.32 11.31 37.92
C ALA A 13 0.60 11.00 39.12
N ILE A 14 1.81 10.50 38.87
CA ILE A 14 2.82 10.23 39.91
C ILE A 14 3.51 11.53 40.35
N ALA A 15 3.71 12.50 39.44
CA ALA A 15 4.35 13.77 39.76
C ALA A 15 3.46 14.72 40.63
N MET A 16 2.13 14.62 40.56
CA MET A 16 1.24 15.38 41.40
C MET A 16 1.17 14.89 42.86
N LEU A 17 1.65 13.66 43.13
CA LEU A 17 1.75 13.13 44.49
C LEU A 17 3.08 13.49 45.18
N ALA A 18 4.05 14.04 44.46
CA ALA A 18 5.38 14.38 44.98
C ALA A 18 5.57 15.89 45.26
N ALA A 19 4.57 16.74 44.96
CA ALA A 19 4.70 18.20 45.09
C ALA A 19 4.19 18.78 46.41
N CYS A 20 3.90 17.97 47.40
CA CYS A 20 3.64 18.43 48.75
C CYS A 20 4.73 17.93 49.68
N THR A 21 5.84 18.65 49.78
CA THR A 21 6.59 18.83 51.03
C THR A 21 7.88 19.62 50.79
N ARG A 22 7.94 20.82 51.24
CA ARG A 22 9.02 21.39 52.06
C ARG A 22 8.72 22.84 52.43
N GLU A 23 7.85 22.99 53.40
CA GLU A 23 8.02 24.11 54.33
C GLU A 23 8.58 23.55 55.63
N LYS A 24 9.57 24.24 56.17
CA LYS A 24 10.15 23.89 57.48
C LYS A 24 9.07 24.00 58.55
N PRO A 25 9.00 23.07 59.51
CA PRO A 25 8.03 23.17 60.58
C PRO A 25 8.39 24.35 61.46
N VAL A 26 7.46 25.31 61.59
CA VAL A 26 7.30 26.08 62.79
C VAL A 26 6.79 25.07 63.81
N GLU A 27 7.53 24.84 64.89
CA GLU A 27 7.03 24.06 66.03
C GLU A 27 5.79 24.79 66.61
N ASP A 28 4.62 24.37 66.09
CA ASP A 28 3.37 24.57 66.78
C ASP A 28 3.11 23.31 67.64
N THR A 29 3.41 23.41 68.92
CA THR A 29 3.24 22.36 69.94
C THR A 29 1.76 22.17 70.31
N SER A 30 0.94 21.80 69.36
CA SER A 30 -0.36 21.19 69.61
C SER A 30 -0.69 20.14 68.58
N ALA A 31 -0.06 18.95 68.69
CA ALA A 31 -0.44 17.77 67.95
C ALA A 31 -1.82 17.30 68.40
N LYS A 32 -2.86 17.94 67.90
CA LYS A 32 -4.23 17.61 68.27
C LYS A 32 -4.76 16.36 67.59
N LEU A 33 -4.40 16.14 66.32
CA LEU A 33 -4.75 14.92 65.58
C LEU A 33 -3.81 14.78 64.37
N SER A 34 -3.03 13.67 64.25
CA SER A 34 -2.21 13.38 63.11
C SER A 34 -2.31 11.88 62.73
N VAL A 35 -2.20 11.59 61.44
CA VAL A 35 -2.12 10.21 60.93
C VAL A 35 -0.67 9.78 60.88
N LEU A 36 -0.30 8.76 61.68
CA LEU A 36 1.06 8.23 61.77
C LEU A 36 1.35 7.20 60.67
N ASN A 37 0.36 6.33 60.39
CA ASN A 37 0.44 5.28 59.38
C ASN A 37 -0.96 4.87 58.93
N SER A 38 -1.10 4.47 57.68
CA SER A 38 -2.35 3.93 57.15
C SER A 38 -2.08 2.79 56.17
N GLN A 39 -2.77 1.66 56.38
CA GLN A 39 -2.79 0.51 55.50
C GLN A 39 -4.24 0.31 55.02
N VAL A 40 -4.67 1.12 54.06
CA VAL A 40 -6.06 1.21 53.57
C VAL A 40 -6.17 1.15 52.05
N THR A 41 -5.23 0.42 51.43
CA THR A 41 -5.32 0.03 50.02
C THR A 41 -5.58 -1.46 49.96
N PHE A 42 -6.66 -1.84 49.31
CA PHE A 42 -7.17 -3.20 49.25
C PHE A 42 -7.22 -3.69 47.80
N ASP A 43 -7.09 -5.00 47.60
CA ASP A 43 -7.44 -5.66 46.35
C ASP A 43 -8.97 -5.91 46.22
N SER A 44 -9.40 -6.59 45.21
CA SER A 44 -10.80 -6.90 44.95
C SER A 44 -11.45 -7.78 46.06
N LYS A 45 -10.66 -8.51 46.82
CA LYS A 45 -11.16 -9.38 47.88
C LYS A 45 -11.57 -8.61 49.16
N GLY A 46 -11.11 -7.38 49.27
CA GLY A 46 -11.31 -6.59 50.45
C GLY A 46 -10.45 -7.05 51.63
N GLY A 47 -11.02 -6.96 52.84
CA GLY A 47 -10.35 -7.40 54.07
C GLY A 47 -10.20 -6.29 55.09
N ASP A 48 -9.24 -6.46 56.01
CA ASP A 48 -9.04 -5.58 57.15
C ASP A 48 -7.76 -4.77 56.97
N GLY A 49 -7.84 -3.50 57.34
CA GLY A 49 -6.73 -2.55 57.37
C GLY A 49 -6.78 -1.66 58.60
N THR A 50 -5.74 -0.87 58.84
CA THR A 50 -5.66 0.00 59.99
C THR A 50 -5.12 1.37 59.65
N ILE A 51 -5.61 2.38 60.40
CA ILE A 51 -5.08 3.72 60.40
C ILE A 51 -4.63 4.02 61.85
N GLN A 52 -3.35 4.29 62.02
CA GLN A 52 -2.76 4.68 63.30
C GLN A 52 -2.77 6.21 63.39
N VAL A 53 -3.32 6.73 64.47
CA VAL A 53 -3.34 8.18 64.71
C VAL A 53 -2.67 8.53 66.04
N GLU A 54 -2.15 9.72 66.12
CA GLU A 54 -1.76 10.36 67.37
C GLU A 54 -2.83 11.41 67.70
N ALA A 55 -3.42 11.29 68.90
CA ALA A 55 -4.50 12.17 69.34
C ALA A 55 -4.44 12.37 70.86
N GLU A 56 -4.72 13.56 71.34
CA GLU A 56 -4.75 13.90 72.76
C GLU A 56 -6.08 13.53 73.38
N GLY A 57 -7.15 13.38 72.61
CA GLY A 57 -8.52 13.10 73.07
C GLY A 57 -9.08 11.80 72.59
N ALA A 58 -10.31 11.46 72.96
CA ALA A 58 -11.00 10.30 72.42
C ALA A 58 -11.17 10.38 70.91
N VAL A 59 -10.76 9.33 70.22
CA VAL A 59 -10.83 9.17 68.75
C VAL A 59 -12.19 8.62 68.37
N SER A 60 -12.81 9.19 67.33
CA SER A 60 -13.96 8.63 66.60
C SER A 60 -13.71 8.63 65.14
N ALA A 61 -14.30 7.67 64.37
CA ALA A 61 -14.17 7.59 62.94
C ALA A 61 -15.51 7.24 62.29
N THR A 62 -15.73 7.81 61.10
CA THR A 62 -16.89 7.50 60.26
C THR A 62 -16.46 7.33 58.83
N SER A 63 -17.07 6.42 58.11
CA SER A 63 -16.89 6.25 56.67
C SER A 63 -18.08 6.85 55.92
N ASP A 64 -17.84 7.43 54.76
CA ASP A 64 -18.87 7.92 53.84
C ASP A 64 -19.47 6.85 52.97
N ARG A 65 -18.97 5.59 53.06
CA ARG A 65 -19.40 4.44 52.29
C ARG A 65 -19.67 3.23 53.17
N SER A 66 -20.80 2.54 52.96
CA SER A 66 -21.20 1.35 53.72
C SER A 66 -20.29 0.16 53.50
N TRP A 67 -19.66 0.06 52.36
CA TRP A 67 -18.74 -1.03 52.01
C TRP A 67 -17.36 -0.93 52.71
N ALA A 68 -17.04 0.17 53.29
CA ALA A 68 -15.83 0.42 54.06
C ALA A 68 -16.25 0.78 55.51
N SER A 69 -16.46 -0.21 56.35
CA SER A 69 -16.86 0.00 57.75
C SER A 69 -15.66 0.30 58.65
N VAL A 70 -15.85 1.09 59.68
CA VAL A 70 -14.79 1.48 60.59
C VAL A 70 -15.14 1.20 62.03
N SER A 71 -14.14 0.87 62.85
CA SER A 71 -14.23 0.74 64.30
C SER A 71 -12.97 1.37 64.91
N VAL A 72 -13.11 1.87 66.15
CA VAL A 72 -12.01 2.56 66.83
C VAL A 72 -11.66 1.86 68.11
N ASN A 73 -10.37 1.62 68.36
CA ASN A 73 -9.83 1.10 69.58
C ASN A 73 -8.61 1.95 69.98
N GLY A 74 -8.80 2.86 70.95
CA GLY A 74 -7.77 3.83 71.33
C GLY A 74 -7.40 4.73 70.14
N ASN A 75 -6.12 4.73 69.76
CA ASN A 75 -5.58 5.51 68.66
C ASN A 75 -5.47 4.70 67.34
N THR A 76 -6.13 3.52 67.30
CA THR A 76 -6.20 2.70 66.11
C THR A 76 -7.62 2.70 65.54
N VAL A 77 -7.74 3.10 64.26
CA VAL A 77 -8.97 2.96 63.47
C VAL A 77 -8.81 1.71 62.59
N SER A 78 -9.61 0.71 62.86
CA SER A 78 -9.71 -0.47 61.99
C SER A 78 -10.70 -0.20 60.86
N VAL A 79 -10.33 -0.58 59.67
CA VAL A 79 -11.15 -0.42 58.46
C VAL A 79 -11.39 -1.82 57.89
N HIS A 80 -12.66 -2.19 57.76
CA HIS A 80 -13.04 -3.43 57.07
C HIS A 80 -13.70 -3.07 55.73
N VAL A 81 -13.25 -3.70 54.65
CA VAL A 81 -13.69 -3.46 53.30
C VAL A 81 -14.31 -4.73 52.69
N ASP A 82 -15.55 -4.62 52.23
CA ASP A 82 -16.27 -5.69 51.57
C ASP A 82 -15.65 -6.06 50.22
N PRO A 83 -15.77 -7.32 49.78
CA PRO A 83 -15.33 -7.73 48.41
C PRO A 83 -15.96 -6.83 47.33
N TRP A 84 -15.21 -6.63 46.21
CA TRP A 84 -15.65 -5.84 45.08
C TRP A 84 -15.45 -6.63 43.77
N GLY A 85 -16.55 -6.97 43.09
CA GLY A 85 -16.52 -7.84 41.89
C GLY A 85 -16.49 -7.12 40.54
N LYS A 86 -16.30 -5.78 40.53
CA LYS A 86 -16.24 -5.00 39.29
C LYS A 86 -14.81 -4.63 38.91
N LEU A 87 -14.58 -4.22 37.65
CA LEU A 87 -13.28 -3.76 37.14
C LEU A 87 -12.81 -2.45 37.74
N GLU A 88 -13.74 -1.52 37.94
CA GLU A 88 -13.40 -0.19 38.38
C GLU A 88 -12.94 -0.21 39.83
N SER A 89 -11.89 0.52 40.12
CA SER A 89 -11.51 0.83 41.50
C SER A 89 -12.56 1.73 42.16
N ARG A 90 -12.73 1.58 43.46
CA ARG A 90 -13.60 2.43 44.27
C ARG A 90 -12.85 3.03 45.45
N TYR A 91 -13.35 4.14 45.98
CA TYR A 91 -12.76 4.79 47.15
C TYR A 91 -13.84 5.19 48.15
N ALA A 92 -13.45 5.21 49.41
CA ALA A 92 -14.23 5.74 50.51
C ALA A 92 -13.39 6.77 51.27
N LYS A 93 -14.07 7.70 51.91
CA LYS A 93 -13.44 8.68 52.78
C LYS A 93 -13.75 8.30 54.22
N VAL A 94 -12.72 8.05 55.02
CA VAL A 94 -12.80 7.86 56.44
C VAL A 94 -12.44 9.18 57.11
N THR A 95 -13.40 9.78 57.78
CA THR A 95 -13.23 11.01 58.61
C THR A 95 -12.94 10.60 60.04
N ILE A 96 -11.78 10.98 60.55
CA ILE A 96 -11.32 10.72 61.91
C ILE A 96 -11.39 12.06 62.71
N ARG A 97 -11.88 12.00 63.93
CA ARG A 97 -12.03 13.17 64.79
C ARG A 97 -11.47 12.92 66.18
N SER A 98 -10.90 13.96 66.79
CA SER A 98 -10.53 14.02 68.20
C SER A 98 -10.83 15.40 68.70
N GLY A 99 -11.86 15.59 69.60
CA GLY A 99 -12.37 16.88 69.91
C GLY A 99 -12.89 17.67 68.69
N ASP A 100 -12.42 18.87 68.51
CA ASP A 100 -12.76 19.72 67.35
C ASP A 100 -11.91 19.47 66.13
N GLU A 101 -10.82 18.71 66.25
CA GLU A 101 -9.92 18.37 65.16
C GLU A 101 -10.47 17.23 64.32
N LYS A 102 -10.21 17.32 63.02
CA LYS A 102 -10.58 16.25 62.02
C LYS A 102 -9.51 16.08 61.00
N THR A 103 -9.39 14.83 60.55
CA THR A 103 -8.57 14.46 59.38
C THR A 103 -9.33 13.46 58.53
N ASP A 104 -9.13 13.53 57.23
CA ASP A 104 -9.76 12.62 56.26
C ASP A 104 -8.69 11.68 55.67
N VAL A 105 -8.98 10.40 55.64
CA VAL A 105 -8.12 9.36 55.04
C VAL A 105 -8.87 8.67 53.90
N ALA A 106 -8.27 8.60 52.73
CA ALA A 106 -8.82 7.87 51.59
C ALA A 106 -8.55 6.37 51.71
N VAL A 107 -9.61 5.57 51.60
CA VAL A 107 -9.56 4.10 51.47
C VAL A 107 -9.76 3.73 50.03
N LEU A 108 -8.77 3.09 49.43
CA LEU A 108 -8.81 2.67 48.05
C LEU A 108 -9.03 1.14 47.95
N GLN A 109 -9.97 0.71 47.13
CA GLN A 109 -10.11 -0.67 46.78
C GLN A 109 -9.99 -0.84 45.23
N ARG A 110 -9.05 -1.69 44.79
CA ARG A 110 -8.89 -2.03 43.40
C ARG A 110 -10.02 -2.96 42.97
N GLY A 111 -10.42 -2.82 41.72
CA GLY A 111 -11.33 -3.80 41.08
C GLY A 111 -10.66 -5.14 40.82
N VAL A 112 -11.42 -6.11 40.34
CA VAL A 112 -10.90 -7.42 39.93
C VAL A 112 -9.94 -7.25 38.77
N THR A 113 -8.87 -8.04 38.72
CA THR A 113 -7.90 -8.01 37.66
C THR A 113 -8.41 -8.79 36.46
N LEU A 114 -8.45 -8.10 35.30
CA LEU A 114 -8.55 -8.69 33.98
C LEU A 114 -7.62 -7.92 33.06
N SER A 115 -6.71 -8.61 32.44
CA SER A 115 -5.81 -8.02 31.44
C SER A 115 -5.65 -8.94 30.27
N PHE A 116 -5.50 -8.37 29.11
CA PHE A 116 -5.27 -9.07 27.83
C PHE A 116 -3.90 -8.70 27.29
N ASP A 117 -3.30 -9.64 26.57
CA ASP A 117 -2.12 -9.39 25.75
C ASP A 117 -2.58 -9.32 24.28
N GLY A 118 -2.32 -8.19 23.62
CA GLY A 118 -2.74 -7.93 22.24
C GLY A 118 -4.21 -7.52 22.04
N LEU A 119 -5.01 -7.38 23.11
CA LEU A 119 -6.37 -6.83 23.07
C LEU A 119 -6.48 -5.58 23.94
N SER A 120 -7.28 -4.65 23.52
CA SER A 120 -7.60 -3.42 24.25
C SER A 120 -9.09 -3.37 24.61
N LEU A 121 -9.40 -2.88 25.80
CA LEU A 121 -10.78 -2.52 26.19
C LEU A 121 -11.18 -1.09 25.74
N LEU A 122 -10.22 -0.33 25.19
CA LEU A 122 -10.39 1.09 24.85
C LEU A 122 -10.24 1.36 23.35
N GLU A 123 -9.62 0.44 22.62
CA GLU A 123 -9.33 0.60 21.20
C GLU A 123 -9.79 -0.64 20.44
N GLU A 124 -10.26 -0.45 19.22
CA GLU A 124 -10.61 -1.57 18.32
C GLU A 124 -9.37 -2.39 17.96
N THR A 125 -9.51 -3.70 17.94
CA THR A 125 -8.47 -4.62 17.46
C THR A 125 -8.72 -4.94 15.99
N THR A 126 -7.74 -4.66 15.14
CA THR A 126 -7.83 -4.91 13.70
C THR A 126 -7.57 -6.38 13.38
N LEU A 127 -8.44 -6.95 12.53
CA LEU A 127 -8.34 -8.31 11.99
C LEU A 127 -8.20 -8.26 10.47
N LEU A 128 -7.49 -9.23 9.89
CA LEU A 128 -7.34 -9.35 8.44
C LEU A 128 -8.66 -9.69 7.75
N GLY A 129 -8.74 -9.37 6.45
CA GLY A 129 -9.93 -9.64 5.63
C GLY A 129 -10.20 -11.13 5.42
N GLU A 130 -9.16 -11.92 5.35
CA GLU A 130 -9.22 -13.36 5.18
C GLU A 130 -9.65 -14.05 6.47
N ALA A 131 -10.28 -15.20 6.32
CA ALA A 131 -10.62 -16.07 7.44
C ALA A 131 -9.36 -16.44 8.25
N GLY A 132 -9.45 -16.31 9.55
CA GLY A 132 -8.28 -16.52 10.41
C GLY A 132 -8.62 -17.01 11.80
N THR A 133 -7.59 -17.40 12.54
CA THR A 133 -7.67 -17.74 13.96
C THR A 133 -6.64 -16.90 14.71
N TYR A 134 -7.11 -16.11 15.65
CA TYR A 134 -6.30 -15.23 16.47
C TYR A 134 -6.36 -15.68 17.92
N ARG A 135 -5.24 -15.60 18.64
CA ARG A 135 -5.12 -16.05 20.03
C ARG A 135 -4.60 -14.91 20.87
N PHE A 136 -5.32 -14.58 21.92
CA PHE A 136 -5.03 -13.49 22.82
C PHE A 136 -4.91 -14.00 24.25
N PRO A 137 -3.71 -14.11 24.82
CA PRO A 137 -3.50 -14.49 26.21
C PRO A 137 -4.19 -13.50 27.16
N PHE A 138 -4.72 -14.02 28.25
CA PHE A 138 -5.31 -13.18 29.28
C PHE A 138 -4.94 -13.63 30.69
N VAL A 139 -5.03 -12.70 31.64
CA VAL A 139 -4.94 -12.98 33.07
C VAL A 139 -6.23 -12.49 33.74
N SER A 140 -6.90 -13.37 34.45
CA SER A 140 -8.13 -13.06 35.17
C SER A 140 -8.13 -13.69 36.55
N GLU A 141 -8.63 -12.96 37.56
CA GLU A 141 -8.85 -13.51 38.92
C GLU A 141 -10.10 -14.39 39.02
N LYS A 142 -10.93 -14.38 38.01
CA LYS A 142 -12.19 -15.15 37.92
C LYS A 142 -12.23 -15.92 36.61
N ASP A 143 -13.08 -16.94 36.57
CA ASP A 143 -13.35 -17.66 35.33
C ASP A 143 -13.91 -16.68 34.29
N LEU A 144 -13.28 -16.69 33.12
CA LEU A 144 -13.66 -15.84 31.96
C LEU A 144 -14.58 -16.64 31.04
N THR A 145 -15.71 -16.07 30.68
CA THR A 145 -16.55 -16.55 29.56
C THR A 145 -16.62 -15.48 28.50
N VAL A 146 -16.63 -15.89 27.21
CA VAL A 146 -16.69 -15.00 26.07
C VAL A 146 -17.83 -15.37 25.15
N THR A 147 -18.52 -14.37 24.61
CA THR A 147 -19.60 -14.56 23.62
C THR A 147 -19.51 -13.47 22.54
N SER A 148 -19.98 -13.80 21.35
CA SER A 148 -20.18 -12.82 20.26
C SER A 148 -21.50 -13.12 19.56
N ASP A 149 -22.21 -12.08 19.17
CA ASP A 149 -23.47 -12.15 18.41
C ASP A 149 -23.25 -12.01 16.90
N ASN A 150 -21.99 -11.94 16.45
CA ASN A 150 -21.66 -11.74 15.05
C ASN A 150 -21.48 -13.08 14.32
N ASP A 151 -22.19 -13.30 13.22
CA ASP A 151 -22.13 -14.54 12.43
C ASP A 151 -20.75 -14.83 11.80
N TRP A 152 -19.94 -13.80 11.63
CA TRP A 152 -18.62 -13.88 11.02
C TRP A 152 -17.48 -14.03 12.04
N LEU A 153 -17.76 -13.84 13.33
CA LEU A 153 -16.79 -13.84 14.42
C LEU A 153 -17.26 -14.80 15.51
N SER A 154 -16.56 -15.89 15.70
CA SER A 154 -16.81 -16.83 16.77
C SER A 154 -15.68 -16.82 17.79
N VAL A 155 -16.02 -17.03 19.07
CA VAL A 155 -15.07 -16.92 20.17
C VAL A 155 -15.22 -18.07 21.16
N ARG A 156 -14.09 -18.40 21.80
CA ARG A 156 -14.05 -19.34 22.93
C ARG A 156 -12.84 -19.05 23.81
N VAL A 157 -12.88 -19.54 25.04
CA VAL A 157 -11.71 -19.59 25.93
C VAL A 157 -11.07 -20.96 25.80
N GLU A 158 -9.76 -21.03 25.58
CA GLU A 158 -8.99 -22.25 25.43
C GLU A 158 -7.58 -22.01 25.99
N ASP A 159 -7.14 -22.84 26.96
CA ASP A 159 -5.78 -22.84 27.52
C ASP A 159 -5.27 -21.47 28.00
N GLY A 160 -6.14 -20.66 28.59
CA GLY A 160 -5.77 -19.31 29.08
C GLY A 160 -5.69 -18.23 27.99
N GLU A 161 -6.26 -18.51 26.82
CA GLU A 161 -6.35 -17.59 25.69
C GLU A 161 -7.81 -17.39 25.27
N ILE A 162 -8.12 -16.19 24.78
CA ILE A 162 -9.31 -15.94 23.98
C ILE A 162 -8.96 -16.30 22.54
N VAL A 163 -9.65 -17.29 21.99
CA VAL A 163 -9.51 -17.73 20.61
C VAL A 163 -10.63 -17.10 19.80
N VAL A 164 -10.27 -16.24 18.87
CA VAL A 164 -11.17 -15.55 17.92
C VAL A 164 -11.00 -16.20 16.56
N VAL A 165 -12.09 -16.68 15.96
CA VAL A 165 -12.11 -17.25 14.61
C VAL A 165 -13.00 -16.41 13.73
N THR A 166 -12.47 -15.96 12.60
CA THR A 166 -13.17 -15.10 11.62
C THR A 166 -13.46 -15.84 10.32
N LYS A 167 -14.48 -15.39 9.60
CA LYS A 167 -14.72 -15.74 8.20
C LYS A 167 -14.12 -14.66 7.31
N ASP A 168 -13.96 -14.95 6.00
CA ASP A 168 -13.60 -13.97 4.99
C ASP A 168 -14.54 -12.75 5.03
N ASN A 169 -13.97 -11.57 4.82
CA ASN A 169 -14.74 -10.35 4.56
C ASN A 169 -14.68 -9.99 3.06
N PRO A 170 -15.59 -10.53 2.24
CA PRO A 170 -15.63 -10.24 0.81
C PRO A 170 -16.22 -8.87 0.50
N ASP A 171 -16.87 -8.22 1.48
CA ASP A 171 -17.47 -6.92 1.31
C ASP A 171 -16.37 -5.84 1.14
N LYS A 172 -16.63 -4.85 0.32
CA LYS A 172 -15.69 -3.75 0.09
C LYS A 172 -15.83 -2.64 1.13
N ALA A 173 -15.92 -3.07 2.39
CA ALA A 173 -15.99 -2.21 3.57
C ALA A 173 -15.50 -2.96 4.80
N VAL A 174 -15.02 -2.23 5.79
CA VAL A 174 -14.75 -2.81 7.11
C VAL A 174 -16.04 -3.27 7.77
N ARG A 175 -15.97 -4.34 8.54
CA ARG A 175 -17.07 -4.75 9.41
C ARG A 175 -16.62 -4.79 10.86
N ARG A 176 -17.54 -4.43 11.76
CA ARG A 176 -17.27 -4.35 13.20
C ARG A 176 -18.03 -5.42 13.94
N GLY A 177 -17.43 -5.92 15.00
CA GLY A 177 -18.04 -6.90 15.88
C GLY A 177 -17.44 -6.78 17.27
N SER A 178 -18.21 -7.25 18.25
CA SER A 178 -17.78 -7.22 19.63
C SER A 178 -17.76 -8.62 20.27
N VAL A 179 -16.88 -8.76 21.25
CA VAL A 179 -16.80 -9.91 22.13
C VAL A 179 -17.10 -9.46 23.54
N GLN A 180 -18.18 -9.99 24.10
CA GLN A 180 -18.52 -9.80 25.50
C GLN A 180 -17.67 -10.74 26.36
N CYS A 181 -16.92 -10.17 27.28
CA CYS A 181 -16.12 -10.86 28.28
C CYS A 181 -16.81 -10.76 29.61
N THR A 182 -17.24 -11.90 30.20
CA THR A 182 -17.88 -11.96 31.51
C THR A 182 -17.02 -12.74 32.50
N TYR A 183 -16.74 -12.19 33.65
CA TYR A 183 -15.94 -12.82 34.70
C TYR A 183 -16.48 -12.42 36.08
N GLY A 184 -16.98 -13.41 36.79
CA GLY A 184 -17.73 -13.17 38.03
C GLY A 184 -18.97 -12.31 37.80
N GLU A 185 -19.07 -11.18 38.51
CA GLU A 185 -20.15 -10.19 38.36
C GLU A 185 -19.78 -9.06 37.40
N ALA A 186 -18.59 -9.06 36.85
CA ALA A 186 -18.10 -8.04 35.96
C ALA A 186 -18.22 -8.45 34.49
N SER A 187 -18.43 -7.46 33.63
CA SER A 187 -18.43 -7.64 32.18
C SER A 187 -17.75 -6.48 31.48
N SER A 188 -17.14 -6.76 30.35
CA SER A 188 -16.55 -5.78 29.45
C SER A 188 -16.73 -6.23 28.00
N SER A 189 -16.61 -5.28 27.07
CA SER A 189 -16.62 -5.57 25.63
C SER A 189 -15.24 -5.31 25.05
N VAL A 190 -14.84 -6.15 24.10
CA VAL A 190 -13.67 -5.94 23.24
C VAL A 190 -14.19 -5.76 21.83
N GLU A 191 -13.80 -4.66 21.20
CA GLU A 191 -14.25 -4.33 19.86
C GLU A 191 -13.23 -4.79 18.82
N PHE A 192 -13.74 -5.34 17.71
CA PHE A 192 -12.96 -5.80 16.58
C PHE A 192 -13.41 -5.09 15.31
N VAL A 193 -12.45 -4.73 14.48
CA VAL A 193 -12.67 -4.28 13.11
C VAL A 193 -11.98 -5.23 12.17
N GLN A 194 -12.73 -5.85 11.26
CA GLN A 194 -12.15 -6.68 10.21
C GLN A 194 -12.10 -5.91 8.90
N TYR A 195 -10.91 -5.84 8.30
CA TYR A 195 -10.71 -5.21 7.00
C TYR A 195 -11.37 -6.03 5.90
N PRO A 196 -11.68 -5.44 4.74
CA PRO A 196 -12.00 -6.20 3.54
C PRO A 196 -10.75 -6.93 3.01
N ILE A 197 -10.97 -7.96 2.19
CA ILE A 197 -9.90 -8.56 1.39
C ILE A 197 -9.43 -7.55 0.36
N PHE A 198 -8.10 -7.34 0.27
CA PHE A 198 -7.49 -6.45 -0.71
C PHE A 198 -7.49 -7.11 -2.09
N GLU A 199 -7.97 -6.40 -3.09
CA GLU A 199 -8.13 -6.88 -4.46
C GLU A 199 -7.71 -5.80 -5.44
N LYS A 200 -6.86 -6.18 -6.40
CA LYS A 200 -6.42 -5.28 -7.46
C LYS A 200 -7.54 -5.06 -8.47
N THR A 201 -7.77 -3.80 -8.84
CA THR A 201 -8.70 -3.44 -9.91
C THR A 201 -7.95 -2.95 -11.14
N GLU A 202 -8.42 -3.33 -12.32
CA GLU A 202 -7.97 -2.81 -13.61
C GLU A 202 -8.75 -1.55 -14.04
N ASP A 203 -9.79 -1.19 -13.31
CA ASP A 203 -10.61 -0.02 -13.59
C ASP A 203 -9.97 1.31 -13.17
N TRP A 204 -8.87 1.25 -12.41
CA TRP A 204 -8.05 2.39 -12.03
C TRP A 204 -6.72 2.32 -12.76
N VAL A 205 -6.54 3.23 -13.74
CA VAL A 205 -5.36 3.24 -14.60
C VAL A 205 -4.44 4.39 -14.17
N LEU A 206 -3.31 4.03 -13.60
CA LEU A 206 -2.30 4.97 -13.12
C LEU A 206 -1.33 5.35 -14.23
N SER A 207 -1.00 6.65 -14.31
CA SER A 207 -0.02 7.20 -15.24
C SER A 207 0.76 8.36 -14.61
N PHE A 208 1.98 8.61 -15.11
CA PHE A 208 2.71 9.83 -14.82
C PHE A 208 2.20 10.95 -15.74
N ASP A 209 1.77 12.08 -15.18
CA ASP A 209 1.16 13.21 -15.89
C ASP A 209 2.15 14.38 -16.04
N GLY A 210 3.44 14.10 -15.91
CA GLY A 210 4.50 15.07 -16.07
C GLY A 210 4.90 15.81 -14.80
N ARG A 211 5.75 16.83 -14.97
CA ARG A 211 6.16 17.75 -13.92
C ARG A 211 5.39 19.05 -14.03
N GLN A 212 4.81 19.53 -12.93
CA GLN A 212 4.05 20.77 -12.89
C GLN A 212 4.62 21.73 -11.84
N GLU A 213 4.77 22.99 -12.19
CA GLU A 213 5.15 24.03 -11.25
C GLU A 213 3.90 24.64 -10.60
N ILE A 214 3.78 24.50 -9.30
CA ILE A 214 2.67 25.04 -8.50
C ILE A 214 3.26 25.86 -7.37
N SER A 215 2.97 27.15 -7.34
CA SER A 215 3.44 28.09 -6.30
C SER A 215 4.96 28.08 -6.10
N GLY A 216 5.74 27.90 -7.18
CA GLY A 216 7.20 27.90 -7.17
C GLY A 216 7.85 26.56 -6.77
N ASN A 217 7.06 25.52 -6.54
CA ASN A 217 7.55 24.15 -6.33
C ASN A 217 7.23 23.30 -7.55
N VAL A 218 8.16 22.42 -7.92
CA VAL A 218 7.97 21.44 -8.99
C VAL A 218 7.48 20.13 -8.42
N TYR A 219 6.31 19.70 -8.90
CA TYR A 219 5.66 18.46 -8.51
C TYR A 219 5.82 17.43 -9.63
N ALA A 220 6.15 16.18 -9.28
CA ALA A 220 5.89 15.03 -10.12
C ALA A 220 4.41 14.66 -9.93
N VAL A 221 3.62 14.77 -10.98
CA VAL A 221 2.16 14.59 -10.94
C VAL A 221 1.81 13.23 -11.51
N PHE A 222 0.94 12.52 -10.79
CA PHE A 222 0.40 11.23 -11.20
C PHE A 222 -1.11 11.35 -11.35
N LYS A 223 -1.63 10.61 -12.29
CA LYS A 223 -3.05 10.58 -12.61
C LYS A 223 -3.60 9.17 -12.41
N ASN A 224 -4.76 9.08 -11.80
CA ASN A 224 -5.58 7.89 -11.84
C ASN A 224 -6.77 8.13 -12.76
N THR A 225 -6.83 7.42 -13.89
CA THR A 225 -7.98 7.43 -14.79
C THR A 225 -8.94 6.34 -14.36
N VAL A 226 -10.12 6.75 -13.89
CA VAL A 226 -11.16 5.84 -13.38
C VAL A 226 -12.09 5.42 -14.49
N GLN A 227 -12.13 4.11 -14.80
CA GLN A 227 -13.01 3.51 -15.81
C GLN A 227 -14.33 3.03 -15.20
N ALA A 228 -14.29 2.53 -13.94
CA ALA A 228 -15.47 2.21 -13.15
C ALA A 228 -15.31 2.75 -11.72
N ASP A 229 -16.44 3.18 -11.13
CA ASP A 229 -16.44 3.75 -9.78
C ASP A 229 -16.33 2.66 -8.71
N HIS A 230 -15.25 2.70 -7.95
CA HIS A 230 -15.01 1.86 -6.77
C HIS A 230 -14.96 2.70 -5.48
N GLY A 231 -15.51 3.91 -5.49
CA GLY A 231 -15.53 4.82 -4.37
C GLY A 231 -14.35 5.78 -4.34
N LYS A 232 -14.05 6.27 -3.14
CA LYS A 232 -12.95 7.22 -2.91
C LYS A 232 -11.61 6.48 -2.81
N TYR A 233 -10.55 7.19 -3.17
CA TYR A 233 -9.18 6.68 -3.06
C TYR A 233 -8.20 7.81 -2.73
N ALA A 234 -6.98 7.43 -2.41
CA ALA A 234 -5.82 8.32 -2.40
C ALA A 234 -4.65 7.66 -3.11
N LEU A 235 -3.75 8.49 -3.64
CA LEU A 235 -2.53 8.02 -4.29
C LEU A 235 -1.39 7.93 -3.27
N TRP A 236 -0.48 6.98 -3.49
CA TRP A 236 0.77 6.83 -2.75
C TRP A 236 1.86 6.28 -3.65
N TYR A 237 3.11 6.46 -3.26
CA TYR A 237 4.24 5.91 -4.01
C TYR A 237 5.29 5.30 -3.10
N VAL A 238 6.05 4.37 -3.64
CA VAL A 238 7.24 3.79 -3.01
C VAL A 238 8.31 3.55 -4.07
N THR A 239 9.57 3.50 -3.65
CA THR A 239 10.66 3.13 -4.55
C THR A 239 10.60 1.64 -4.91
N PRO A 240 11.07 1.21 -6.09
CA PRO A 240 11.12 -0.20 -6.47
C PRO A 240 11.91 -1.05 -5.47
N GLY A 241 12.98 -0.47 -4.91
CA GLY A 241 13.79 -1.14 -3.88
C GLY A 241 13.03 -1.43 -2.59
N ALA A 242 12.13 -0.54 -2.17
CA ALA A 242 11.29 -0.75 -0.99
C ALA A 242 10.34 -1.93 -1.19
N TYR A 243 9.67 -2.01 -2.34
CA TYR A 243 8.80 -3.14 -2.66
C TYR A 243 9.59 -4.45 -2.79
N ALA A 244 10.67 -4.47 -3.58
CA ALA A 244 11.47 -5.67 -3.81
C ALA A 244 12.11 -6.22 -2.52
N SER A 245 12.55 -5.36 -1.62
CA SER A 245 13.17 -5.78 -0.34
C SER A 245 12.16 -6.32 0.67
N SER A 246 10.87 -6.03 0.51
CA SER A 246 9.82 -6.54 1.39
C SER A 246 9.65 -8.06 1.26
N GLY A 247 9.82 -8.60 0.06
CA GLY A 247 9.57 -10.01 -0.26
C GLY A 247 8.09 -10.42 -0.13
N LEU A 248 7.18 -9.46 0.01
CA LEU A 248 5.74 -9.71 0.19
C LEU A 248 5.01 -9.82 -1.16
N PRO A 249 3.93 -10.61 -1.25
CA PRO A 249 2.95 -10.49 -2.33
C PRO A 249 2.40 -9.05 -2.41
N GLU A 250 1.97 -8.62 -3.60
CA GLU A 250 1.55 -7.23 -3.83
C GLU A 250 0.38 -6.81 -2.94
N ASP A 251 -0.67 -7.61 -2.83
CA ASP A 251 -1.84 -7.37 -1.97
C ASP A 251 -1.46 -7.25 -0.50
N VAL A 252 -0.57 -8.11 -0.02
CA VAL A 252 -0.04 -8.07 1.35
C VAL A 252 0.82 -6.81 1.56
N PHE A 253 1.64 -6.46 0.57
CA PHE A 253 2.45 -5.23 0.63
C PHE A 253 1.57 -3.98 0.68
N VAL A 254 0.50 -3.93 -0.13
CA VAL A 254 -0.46 -2.82 -0.09
C VAL A 254 -1.13 -2.73 1.27
N ARG A 255 -1.60 -3.85 1.82
CA ARG A 255 -2.28 -3.90 3.11
C ARG A 255 -1.39 -3.50 4.29
N ASP A 256 -0.16 -4.05 4.33
CA ASP A 256 0.70 -3.99 5.52
C ASP A 256 1.72 -2.84 5.49
N VAL A 257 1.97 -2.25 4.31
CA VAL A 257 2.94 -1.16 4.13
C VAL A 257 2.29 0.07 3.51
N VAL A 258 1.75 -0.04 2.29
CA VAL A 258 1.25 1.13 1.54
C VAL A 258 0.07 1.79 2.24
N TYR A 259 -0.94 1.01 2.63
CA TYR A 259 -2.14 1.53 3.29
C TYR A 259 -1.82 2.21 4.65
N PRO A 260 -1.05 1.61 5.56
CA PRO A 260 -0.70 2.28 6.82
C PRO A 260 0.10 3.57 6.61
N ASP A 261 1.13 3.55 5.74
CA ASP A 261 1.96 4.73 5.47
C ASP A 261 1.11 5.88 4.89
N LEU A 262 0.25 5.57 3.92
CA LEU A 262 -0.67 6.52 3.30
C LEU A 262 -1.64 7.12 4.34
N THR A 263 -2.29 6.29 5.13
CA THR A 263 -3.28 6.77 6.10
C THR A 263 -2.64 7.54 7.25
N ASP A 264 -1.49 7.13 7.74
CA ASP A 264 -0.72 7.86 8.75
C ASP A 264 -0.32 9.25 8.23
N TYR A 265 0.12 9.34 6.97
CA TYR A 265 0.42 10.62 6.33
C TYR A 265 -0.84 11.50 6.20
N LEU A 266 -1.95 10.97 5.72
CA LEU A 266 -3.19 11.73 5.57
C LEU A 266 -3.72 12.22 6.91
N TRP A 267 -3.67 11.41 7.97
CA TRP A 267 -4.03 11.84 9.32
C TRP A 267 -3.11 12.93 9.85
N LEU A 268 -1.80 12.85 9.57
CA LEU A 268 -0.86 13.92 9.93
C LEU A 268 -1.23 15.24 9.23
N VAL A 269 -1.63 15.17 7.94
CA VAL A 269 -2.09 16.34 7.19
C VAL A 269 -3.38 16.89 7.80
N VAL A 270 -4.40 16.06 8.09
CA VAL A 270 -5.64 16.48 8.75
C VAL A 270 -5.37 17.19 10.07
N ASP A 271 -4.53 16.60 10.91
CA ASP A 271 -4.18 17.14 12.23
C ASP A 271 -3.46 18.50 12.12
N SER A 272 -2.66 18.71 11.06
CA SER A 272 -1.96 19.98 10.83
C SER A 272 -2.92 21.17 10.60
N TYR A 273 -4.13 20.90 10.16
CA TYR A 273 -5.17 21.91 9.92
C TYR A 273 -6.09 22.16 11.12
N ASN A 274 -5.79 21.58 12.30
CA ASN A 274 -6.52 21.82 13.56
C ASN A 274 -8.05 21.66 13.44
N GLY A 275 -8.51 20.61 12.77
CA GLY A 275 -9.93 20.28 12.61
C GLY A 275 -10.69 21.10 11.56
N LYS A 276 -9.98 21.87 10.72
CA LYS A 276 -10.59 22.62 9.60
C LYS A 276 -11.10 21.68 8.49
N TYR A 277 -10.41 20.57 8.26
CA TYR A 277 -10.71 19.58 7.25
C TYR A 277 -10.93 18.21 7.89
N LYS A 278 -11.73 17.39 7.22
CA LYS A 278 -11.95 15.98 7.56
C LYS A 278 -11.03 15.11 6.71
N PHE A 279 -10.80 13.88 7.12
CA PHE A 279 -10.05 12.90 6.33
C PHE A 279 -10.60 12.76 4.90
N SER A 280 -11.92 12.69 4.79
CA SER A 280 -12.61 12.57 3.49
C SER A 280 -12.37 13.72 2.50
N ASP A 281 -11.87 14.87 2.97
CA ASP A 281 -11.61 16.03 2.13
C ASP A 281 -10.28 15.91 1.35
N PHE A 282 -9.45 14.93 1.73
CA PHE A 282 -8.17 14.60 1.08
C PHE A 282 -8.26 13.36 0.18
N LEU A 283 -9.46 12.85 -0.05
CA LEU A 283 -9.68 11.69 -0.90
C LEU A 283 -10.23 12.12 -2.26
N SER A 284 -9.66 11.55 -3.31
CA SER A 284 -10.11 11.75 -4.69
C SER A 284 -11.36 10.92 -5.02
N THR A 285 -12.15 11.40 -5.99
CA THR A 285 -13.28 10.69 -6.57
C THR A 285 -13.24 10.82 -8.09
N GLY A 286 -13.52 9.74 -8.82
CA GLY A 286 -13.41 9.74 -10.27
C GLY A 286 -11.97 9.93 -10.74
N THR A 287 -11.77 10.33 -11.99
CA THR A 287 -10.44 10.61 -12.54
C THR A 287 -9.85 11.87 -11.91
N ASP A 288 -8.69 11.76 -11.29
CA ASP A 288 -8.03 12.84 -10.56
C ASP A 288 -6.51 12.70 -10.60
N THR A 289 -5.80 13.75 -10.15
CA THR A 289 -4.35 13.82 -10.10
C THR A 289 -3.87 14.17 -8.70
N ASP A 290 -2.70 13.67 -8.32
CA ASP A 290 -1.97 14.09 -7.14
C ASP A 290 -0.47 14.20 -7.45
N GLY A 291 0.28 14.93 -6.65
CA GLY A 291 1.68 15.20 -6.95
C GLY A 291 2.55 15.39 -5.73
N TRP A 292 3.82 15.00 -5.87
CA TRP A 292 4.84 15.10 -4.84
C TRP A 292 6.03 15.94 -5.27
N THR A 293 6.50 16.78 -4.36
CA THR A 293 7.76 17.51 -4.50
C THR A 293 8.96 16.59 -4.26
N GLU A 294 10.14 17.02 -4.69
CA GLU A 294 11.44 16.35 -4.41
C GLU A 294 11.59 14.93 -5.00
N MET A 295 10.66 14.49 -5.87
CA MET A 295 10.86 13.24 -6.61
C MET A 295 11.90 13.44 -7.71
N THR A 296 12.96 12.63 -7.66
CA THR A 296 13.98 12.56 -8.71
C THR A 296 13.50 11.73 -9.88
N ASP A 297 14.15 11.88 -11.05
CA ASP A 297 13.89 11.00 -12.18
C ASP A 297 14.24 9.55 -11.82
N GLY A 298 13.37 8.62 -12.22
CA GLY A 298 13.52 7.20 -11.92
C GLY A 298 12.18 6.48 -11.84
N ASP A 299 12.23 5.18 -11.54
CA ASP A 299 11.06 4.35 -11.43
C ASP A 299 10.46 4.41 -10.03
N TYR A 300 9.14 4.40 -9.96
CA TYR A 300 8.37 4.37 -8.71
C TYR A 300 7.16 3.47 -8.84
N TRP A 301 6.91 2.66 -7.82
CA TRP A 301 5.60 2.03 -7.67
C TRP A 301 4.61 3.07 -7.18
N VAL A 302 3.56 3.29 -7.96
CA VAL A 302 2.45 4.19 -7.62
C VAL A 302 1.21 3.34 -7.37
N TYR A 303 0.52 3.68 -6.29
CA TYR A 303 -0.68 2.98 -5.83
C TYR A 303 -1.84 3.95 -5.75
N ALA A 304 -3.02 3.49 -6.15
CA ALA A 304 -4.29 4.07 -5.74
C ALA A 304 -4.93 3.11 -4.74
N VAL A 305 -5.22 3.59 -3.54
CA VAL A 305 -5.79 2.77 -2.45
C VAL A 305 -7.18 3.29 -2.11
N GLY A 306 -8.16 2.41 -2.18
CA GLY A 306 -9.54 2.72 -1.85
C GLY A 306 -9.73 2.91 -0.34
N LEU A 307 -10.31 4.06 0.04
CA LEU A 307 -10.50 4.48 1.42
C LEU A 307 -11.92 5.02 1.63
N ASP A 308 -12.47 4.77 2.82
CA ASP A 308 -13.70 5.43 3.24
C ASP A 308 -13.42 6.82 3.87
N GLY A 309 -14.49 7.52 4.25
CA GLY A 309 -14.37 8.86 4.82
C GLY A 309 -13.73 8.92 6.21
N GLU A 310 -13.52 7.80 6.86
CA GLU A 310 -12.91 7.64 8.17
C GLU A 310 -11.46 7.10 8.09
N GLY A 311 -10.99 6.78 6.89
CA GLY A 311 -9.65 6.27 6.64
C GLY A 311 -9.53 4.75 6.65
N TYR A 312 -10.64 4.02 6.72
CA TYR A 312 -10.62 2.56 6.61
C TYR A 312 -10.51 2.11 5.15
N PRO A 313 -9.86 0.96 4.89
CA PRO A 313 -9.70 0.47 3.54
C PRO A 313 -11.03 -0.06 2.99
N THR A 314 -11.28 0.18 1.70
CA THR A 314 -12.39 -0.45 0.97
C THR A 314 -11.98 -1.77 0.31
N GLY A 315 -10.71 -2.16 0.40
CA GLY A 315 -10.17 -3.37 -0.21
C GLY A 315 -9.85 -3.24 -1.70
N TRP A 316 -10.21 -2.15 -2.37
CA TRP A 316 -9.78 -1.90 -3.73
C TRP A 316 -8.42 -1.22 -3.79
N TYR A 317 -7.57 -1.65 -4.72
CA TYR A 317 -6.34 -0.92 -5.04
C TYR A 317 -5.96 -1.09 -6.52
N ALA A 318 -5.16 -0.16 -7.02
CA ALA A 318 -4.41 -0.29 -8.27
C ALA A 318 -2.92 -0.05 -7.98
N ALA A 319 -2.05 -0.66 -8.77
CA ALA A 319 -0.61 -0.51 -8.66
C ALA A 319 0.04 -0.54 -10.04
N SER A 320 0.97 0.40 -10.27
CA SER A 320 1.75 0.47 -11.50
C SER A 320 3.17 0.92 -11.21
N LEU A 321 4.14 0.32 -11.89
CA LEU A 321 5.51 0.81 -11.93
C LEU A 321 5.58 1.93 -12.99
N LEU A 322 5.79 3.17 -12.56
CA LEU A 322 5.79 4.34 -13.42
C LEU A 322 7.15 5.02 -13.37
N LYS A 323 7.60 5.51 -14.53
CA LYS A 323 8.83 6.29 -14.64
C LYS A 323 8.54 7.77 -14.49
N VAL A 324 9.23 8.42 -13.56
CA VAL A 324 9.26 9.87 -13.39
C VAL A 324 10.43 10.42 -14.18
N GLY A 325 10.19 11.43 -15.02
CA GLY A 325 11.19 12.08 -15.86
C GLY A 325 10.83 12.03 -17.33
N GLU A 326 11.65 12.69 -18.14
CA GLU A 326 11.50 12.64 -19.58
C GLU A 326 11.85 11.24 -20.11
N PRO A 327 11.12 10.72 -21.08
CA PRO A 327 11.49 9.46 -21.73
C PRO A 327 12.90 9.55 -22.32
N THR A 328 13.70 8.53 -22.12
CA THR A 328 15.01 8.41 -22.79
C THR A 328 14.81 8.38 -24.31
N PRO A 329 15.84 8.70 -25.11
CA PRO A 329 15.76 8.58 -26.56
C PRO A 329 15.29 7.18 -27.01
N TYR A 330 15.69 6.12 -26.29
CA TYR A 330 15.22 4.76 -26.52
C TYR A 330 13.72 4.62 -26.22
N GLU A 331 13.26 5.11 -25.07
CA GLU A 331 11.85 4.98 -24.65
C GLU A 331 10.88 5.78 -25.52
N LYS A 332 11.34 6.87 -26.14
CA LYS A 332 10.52 7.66 -27.06
C LYS A 332 10.00 6.85 -28.24
N TRP A 333 10.66 5.75 -28.60
CA TRP A 333 10.24 4.87 -29.67
C TRP A 333 9.15 3.87 -29.28
N LEU A 334 9.00 3.53 -27.99
CA LEU A 334 8.06 2.50 -27.54
C LEU A 334 6.60 2.92 -27.79
N GLY A 335 5.76 1.92 -28.06
CA GLY A 335 4.32 2.08 -28.28
C GLY A 335 3.89 1.84 -29.73
N ASN A 336 2.71 2.36 -30.07
CA ASN A 336 2.07 2.11 -31.37
C ASN A 336 2.37 3.23 -32.36
N TRP A 337 2.68 2.86 -33.59
CA TRP A 337 2.98 3.78 -34.67
C TRP A 337 2.13 3.49 -35.90
N SER A 338 1.42 4.49 -36.39
CA SER A 338 0.69 4.42 -37.65
C SER A 338 1.64 4.67 -38.82
N VAL A 339 1.75 3.72 -39.70
CA VAL A 339 2.65 3.76 -40.88
C VAL A 339 1.81 3.65 -42.15
N PRO A 340 1.77 4.68 -43.00
CA PRO A 340 1.00 4.66 -44.24
C PRO A 340 1.37 3.51 -45.15
N ARG A 341 0.35 2.80 -45.67
CA ARG A 341 0.49 1.71 -46.65
C ARG A 341 -0.68 1.70 -47.64
N GLY A 342 -0.42 2.00 -48.91
CA GLY A 342 -1.49 2.12 -49.91
C GLY A 342 -2.53 3.18 -49.52
N ASP A 343 -3.82 2.80 -49.49
CA ASP A 343 -4.93 3.67 -49.11
C ASP A 343 -5.22 3.63 -47.61
N GLY A 344 -4.40 2.91 -46.81
CA GLY A 344 -4.57 2.73 -45.38
C GLY A 344 -3.28 2.96 -44.60
N ALA A 345 -3.25 2.42 -43.40
CA ALA A 345 -2.05 2.41 -42.54
C ALA A 345 -1.95 1.10 -41.79
N ASP A 346 -0.72 0.66 -41.58
CA ASP A 346 -0.40 -0.42 -40.64
C ASP A 346 -0.13 0.19 -39.25
N ILE A 347 -0.41 -0.59 -38.22
CA ILE A 347 0.02 -0.26 -36.86
C ILE A 347 1.24 -1.07 -36.52
N TRP A 348 2.39 -0.40 -36.44
CA TRP A 348 3.61 -1.03 -35.96
C TRP A 348 3.65 -0.91 -34.44
N ILE A 349 3.82 -2.03 -33.76
CA ILE A 349 3.92 -2.11 -32.30
C ILE A 349 5.39 -2.26 -31.95
N VAL A 350 5.95 -1.25 -31.27
CA VAL A 350 7.35 -1.23 -30.83
C VAL A 350 7.42 -1.55 -29.36
N GLU A 351 8.01 -2.68 -29.02
CA GLU A 351 8.18 -3.19 -27.68
C GLU A 351 9.67 -3.30 -27.31
N PRO A 352 10.05 -3.21 -26.04
CA PRO A 352 11.44 -3.41 -25.65
C PRO A 352 11.91 -4.83 -25.94
N ASN A 353 13.18 -4.98 -26.38
CA ASN A 353 13.85 -6.27 -26.53
C ASN A 353 15.12 -6.31 -25.64
N GLU A 354 16.12 -5.51 -25.94
CA GLU A 354 17.28 -5.25 -25.09
C GLU A 354 17.33 -3.72 -24.88
N GLU A 355 17.24 -3.30 -23.61
CA GLU A 355 17.23 -1.88 -23.25
C GLU A 355 18.41 -1.12 -23.87
N ASP A 356 18.14 0.06 -24.40
CA ASP A 356 19.10 0.93 -25.13
C ASP A 356 19.82 0.28 -26.32
N LYS A 357 19.35 -0.88 -26.83
CA LYS A 357 19.99 -1.57 -27.93
C LYS A 357 19.05 -1.98 -29.05
N SER A 358 17.87 -2.51 -28.72
CA SER A 358 16.97 -3.05 -29.74
C SER A 358 15.52 -3.17 -29.27
N TYR A 359 14.63 -3.26 -30.26
CA TYR A 359 13.19 -3.41 -30.10
C TYR A 359 12.69 -4.68 -30.78
N LYS A 360 11.57 -5.19 -30.30
CA LYS A 360 10.69 -6.07 -31.04
C LYS A 360 9.66 -5.22 -31.77
N VAL A 361 9.55 -5.39 -33.06
CA VAL A 361 8.58 -4.65 -33.87
C VAL A 361 7.69 -5.63 -34.63
N SER A 362 6.39 -5.53 -34.41
CA SER A 362 5.34 -6.28 -35.14
C SER A 362 4.48 -5.33 -35.97
N GLY A 363 3.60 -5.85 -36.81
CA GLY A 363 2.73 -5.05 -37.68
C GLY A 363 3.40 -4.54 -38.99
N ILE A 364 4.68 -4.81 -39.20
CA ILE A 364 5.43 -4.33 -40.36
C ILE A 364 4.84 -4.93 -41.66
N ALA A 365 4.58 -4.04 -42.62
CA ALA A 365 4.08 -4.39 -43.96
C ALA A 365 2.77 -5.18 -43.93
N GLY A 366 1.93 -4.99 -42.90
CA GLY A 366 0.61 -5.56 -42.77
C GLY A 366 0.56 -6.98 -42.23
N PHE A 367 1.66 -7.47 -41.66
CA PHE A 367 1.68 -8.79 -40.98
C PHE A 367 1.58 -8.63 -39.47
N ASP A 368 0.60 -9.30 -38.85
CA ASP A 368 0.52 -9.43 -37.44
C ASP A 368 1.53 -10.40 -36.84
N ALA A 369 1.83 -10.23 -35.53
CA ALA A 369 2.76 -11.11 -34.81
C ALA A 369 2.38 -12.58 -34.84
N ASN A 370 1.10 -12.91 -35.00
CA ASN A 370 0.54 -14.26 -34.97
C ASN A 370 0.23 -14.83 -36.37
N ASP A 371 0.50 -14.06 -37.44
CA ASP A 371 0.29 -14.57 -38.78
C ASP A 371 1.19 -15.79 -39.07
N TYR A 372 0.59 -16.87 -39.58
CA TYR A 372 1.23 -18.16 -39.90
C TYR A 372 1.79 -18.94 -38.71
N ALA A 373 2.44 -18.27 -37.75
CA ALA A 373 2.91 -18.83 -36.47
C ALA A 373 3.22 -17.69 -35.52
N GLU A 374 2.97 -17.89 -34.24
CA GLU A 374 3.25 -16.90 -33.18
C GLU A 374 4.72 -16.43 -33.25
N GLY A 375 4.91 -15.12 -33.34
CA GLY A 375 6.23 -14.51 -33.43
C GLY A 375 6.94 -14.60 -34.81
N ALA A 376 6.33 -15.19 -35.82
CA ALA A 376 6.98 -15.36 -37.15
C ALA A 376 7.27 -14.03 -37.84
N PHE A 377 6.43 -13.02 -37.66
CA PHE A 377 6.55 -11.71 -38.30
C PHE A 377 6.90 -10.60 -37.28
N VAL A 378 7.67 -10.93 -36.27
CA VAL A 378 8.28 -9.98 -35.33
C VAL A 378 9.73 -9.75 -35.70
N ALA A 379 10.10 -8.50 -35.99
CA ALA A 379 11.48 -8.13 -36.31
C ALA A 379 12.22 -7.68 -35.04
N ILE A 380 13.51 -8.01 -34.96
CA ILE A 380 14.41 -7.32 -34.03
C ILE A 380 15.00 -6.13 -34.79
N VAL A 381 14.73 -4.93 -34.26
CA VAL A 381 15.16 -3.64 -34.85
C VAL A 381 16.15 -3.00 -33.89
N ASN A 382 17.32 -2.60 -34.37
CA ASN A 382 18.37 -2.02 -33.56
C ASN A 382 18.08 -0.55 -33.21
N PHE A 383 18.52 -0.12 -32.06
CA PHE A 383 18.61 1.27 -31.66
C PHE A 383 20.05 1.75 -31.78
N ASP A 384 20.24 2.84 -32.48
CA ASP A 384 21.52 3.50 -32.64
C ASP A 384 21.60 4.66 -31.62
N ALA A 385 22.28 4.44 -30.52
CA ALA A 385 22.35 5.43 -29.41
C ALA A 385 23.12 6.71 -29.77
N GLU A 386 23.96 6.69 -30.82
CA GLU A 386 24.70 7.88 -31.26
C GLU A 386 23.81 8.83 -32.10
N THR A 387 22.91 8.25 -32.91
CA THR A 387 22.00 9.00 -33.78
C THR A 387 20.57 9.08 -33.24
N GLU A 388 20.28 8.31 -32.18
CA GLU A 388 18.96 8.12 -31.58
C GLU A 388 17.89 7.57 -32.55
N GLU A 389 18.35 6.83 -33.56
CA GLU A 389 17.53 6.28 -34.64
C GLU A 389 17.20 4.80 -34.44
N MET A 390 16.01 4.37 -34.89
CA MET A 390 15.73 2.95 -35.13
C MET A 390 16.34 2.54 -36.47
N VAL A 391 17.05 1.41 -36.46
CA VAL A 391 17.74 0.90 -37.65
C VAL A 391 17.13 -0.43 -38.08
N PHE A 392 16.34 -0.38 -39.13
CA PHE A 392 15.74 -1.57 -39.74
C PHE A 392 16.77 -2.24 -40.67
N ALA A 393 17.18 -3.42 -40.32
CA ALA A 393 18.09 -4.21 -41.11
C ALA A 393 17.42 -5.47 -41.65
N VAL A 394 18.02 -6.10 -42.68
CA VAL A 394 17.59 -7.43 -43.15
C VAL A 394 17.68 -8.41 -41.99
N TYR A 395 16.53 -8.97 -41.58
CA TYR A 395 16.37 -9.81 -40.42
C TYR A 395 15.67 -11.13 -40.80
N GLU A 396 16.30 -12.27 -40.54
CA GLU A 396 15.72 -13.61 -40.75
C GLU A 396 15.24 -14.13 -39.40
N ASN A 397 13.91 -14.25 -39.26
CA ASN A 397 13.30 -14.76 -38.03
C ASN A 397 13.54 -16.30 -37.93
N SER A 398 13.83 -16.77 -36.73
CA SER A 398 14.07 -18.18 -36.42
C SER A 398 12.78 -19.00 -36.27
N VAL A 399 11.64 -18.35 -36.08
CA VAL A 399 10.33 -19.02 -35.99
C VAL A 399 9.95 -19.60 -37.36
N THR A 400 9.58 -20.87 -37.38
CA THR A 400 9.23 -21.60 -38.62
C THR A 400 7.77 -22.04 -38.58
N TRP A 401 7.16 -22.09 -39.79
CA TRP A 401 5.84 -22.71 -40.01
C TRP A 401 5.91 -23.72 -41.14
N GLN A 402 4.90 -24.56 -41.29
CA GLN A 402 4.80 -25.54 -42.35
C GLN A 402 3.94 -25.02 -43.50
N ASP A 403 4.51 -24.89 -44.68
CA ASP A 403 3.78 -24.63 -45.94
C ASP A 403 3.55 -25.95 -46.70
N SER A 404 2.32 -26.14 -47.17
CA SER A 404 1.91 -27.41 -47.84
C SER A 404 2.69 -27.73 -49.10
N SER A 405 3.26 -26.74 -49.78
CA SER A 405 3.97 -26.89 -51.03
C SER A 405 5.49 -26.73 -50.92
N ARG A 406 5.98 -26.08 -49.87
CA ARG A 406 7.39 -25.69 -49.71
C ARG A 406 8.07 -26.28 -48.48
N GLY A 407 7.29 -26.90 -47.58
CA GLY A 407 7.80 -27.45 -46.33
C GLY A 407 8.04 -26.38 -45.26
N ALA A 408 9.10 -26.51 -44.45
CA ALA A 408 9.42 -25.58 -43.42
C ALA A 408 9.83 -24.21 -43.99
N MET A 409 9.16 -23.16 -43.52
CA MET A 409 9.40 -21.77 -43.91
C MET A 409 9.68 -20.93 -42.69
N ASN A 410 10.45 -19.86 -42.86
CA ASN A 410 10.61 -18.78 -41.90
C ASN A 410 10.50 -17.41 -42.59
N ALA A 411 10.28 -16.34 -41.78
CA ALA A 411 10.15 -15.01 -42.34
C ALA A 411 11.49 -14.28 -42.43
N LEU A 412 11.70 -13.57 -43.55
CA LEU A 412 12.81 -12.67 -43.79
C LEU A 412 12.28 -11.25 -43.98
N LEU A 413 12.60 -10.34 -43.08
CA LEU A 413 12.41 -8.92 -43.32
C LEU A 413 13.49 -8.41 -44.23
N SER A 414 13.11 -7.75 -45.32
CA SER A 414 14.01 -7.27 -46.34
C SER A 414 13.47 -6.04 -47.07
N GLY A 415 14.31 -5.37 -47.84
CA GLY A 415 13.93 -4.31 -48.76
C GLY A 415 14.16 -4.70 -50.23
N GLN A 416 13.38 -4.10 -51.13
CA GLN A 416 13.58 -4.21 -52.57
C GLN A 416 14.33 -2.99 -53.08
N TYR A 417 15.19 -3.24 -54.05
CA TYR A 417 15.89 -2.19 -54.78
C TYR A 417 15.94 -2.53 -56.29
N THR A 418 16.10 -1.52 -57.13
CA THR A 418 16.32 -1.69 -58.55
C THR A 418 17.76 -1.26 -58.88
N ASN A 419 18.54 -2.11 -59.55
CA ASN A 419 19.91 -1.78 -59.94
C ASN A 419 19.95 -0.91 -61.18
N VAL A 420 21.14 -0.43 -61.55
CA VAL A 420 21.36 0.44 -62.72
C VAL A 420 20.96 -0.21 -64.05
N GLU A 421 20.84 -1.53 -64.12
CA GLU A 421 20.35 -2.28 -65.26
C GLU A 421 18.83 -2.39 -65.33
N GLY A 422 18.11 -1.78 -64.40
CA GLY A 422 16.64 -1.84 -64.30
C GLY A 422 16.10 -3.16 -63.72
N LYS A 423 16.96 -4.00 -63.13
CA LYS A 423 16.53 -5.29 -62.51
C LYS A 423 16.21 -5.09 -61.04
N THR A 424 15.07 -5.62 -60.61
CA THR A 424 14.61 -5.58 -59.22
C THR A 424 15.11 -6.79 -58.47
N TYR A 425 15.60 -6.55 -57.24
CA TYR A 425 16.11 -7.54 -56.31
C TYR A 425 15.54 -7.29 -54.90
N TYR A 426 15.51 -8.33 -54.08
CA TYR A 426 15.42 -8.19 -52.65
C TYR A 426 16.77 -8.50 -52.00
N ASN A 427 17.08 -7.82 -50.93
CA ASN A 427 18.33 -8.05 -50.21
C ASN A 427 18.17 -9.23 -49.24
N SER A 428 19.03 -10.22 -49.34
CA SER A 428 19.02 -11.39 -48.43
C SER A 428 20.21 -11.38 -47.47
N GLY A 429 21.03 -10.34 -47.48
CA GLY A 429 22.19 -10.21 -46.59
C GLY A 429 21.74 -9.72 -45.21
N VAL A 430 21.59 -10.64 -44.28
CA VAL A 430 21.22 -10.32 -42.88
C VAL A 430 22.16 -9.25 -42.33
N GLY A 431 21.58 -8.25 -41.63
CA GLY A 431 22.29 -7.11 -41.07
C GLY A 431 22.46 -5.91 -42.01
N ASN A 432 22.19 -6.05 -43.35
CA ASN A 432 22.19 -4.91 -44.25
C ASN A 432 21.04 -3.94 -43.90
N VAL A 433 21.34 -2.64 -43.72
CA VAL A 433 20.36 -1.63 -43.37
C VAL A 433 19.38 -1.37 -44.50
N ILE A 434 18.10 -1.59 -44.27
CA ILE A 434 17.00 -1.34 -45.20
C ILE A 434 16.55 0.14 -45.10
N CYS A 435 16.32 0.64 -43.89
CA CYS A 435 15.98 2.04 -43.61
C CYS A 435 16.37 2.41 -42.19
N ARG A 436 16.39 3.72 -41.96
CA ARG A 436 16.54 4.32 -40.64
C ARG A 436 15.29 5.14 -40.35
N ALA A 437 14.82 5.10 -39.14
CA ALA A 437 13.75 5.94 -38.65
C ALA A 437 14.33 7.00 -37.72
N LYS A 438 14.02 8.27 -37.96
CA LYS A 438 14.47 9.40 -37.16
C LYS A 438 13.28 10.18 -36.60
N LEU A 439 13.25 10.38 -35.29
CA LEU A 439 12.19 11.15 -34.61
C LEU A 439 12.24 12.62 -34.97
N SER A 440 11.04 13.22 -35.05
CA SER A 440 10.86 14.65 -34.95
C SER A 440 11.21 15.19 -33.55
N GLU A 441 11.40 16.49 -33.41
CA GLU A 441 11.73 17.09 -32.08
C GLU A 441 10.66 16.84 -31.03
N ASP A 442 9.39 16.79 -31.44
CA ASP A 442 8.26 16.52 -30.54
C ASP A 442 8.05 15.02 -30.23
N GLY A 443 8.79 14.11 -30.89
CA GLY A 443 8.67 12.68 -30.72
C GLY A 443 7.36 12.05 -31.24
N LEU A 444 6.54 12.82 -31.96
CA LEU A 444 5.22 12.35 -32.43
C LEU A 444 5.23 11.80 -33.86
N THR A 445 6.25 12.11 -34.63
CA THR A 445 6.45 11.58 -35.99
C THR A 445 7.86 11.07 -36.15
N ALA A 446 8.07 10.20 -37.15
CA ALA A 446 9.40 9.77 -37.51
C ALA A 446 9.52 9.53 -39.02
N ASP A 447 10.62 10.03 -39.61
CA ASP A 447 10.94 9.85 -40.99
C ASP A 447 11.66 8.53 -41.25
N LEU A 448 11.10 7.69 -42.13
CA LEU A 448 11.72 6.44 -42.60
C LEU A 448 12.57 6.76 -43.84
N THR A 449 13.87 6.81 -43.69
CA THR A 449 14.83 7.12 -44.77
C THR A 449 15.41 5.82 -45.34
N PRO A 450 15.38 5.62 -46.70
CA PRO A 450 15.89 4.44 -47.34
C PRO A 450 17.39 4.24 -47.12
N GLY A 451 17.78 3.00 -46.81
CA GLY A 451 19.14 2.52 -46.88
C GLY A 451 19.56 2.21 -48.36
N SER A 452 20.79 1.84 -48.54
CA SER A 452 21.32 1.52 -49.87
C SER A 452 22.23 0.30 -49.86
N VAL A 453 22.35 -0.35 -51.03
CA VAL A 453 23.32 -1.40 -51.31
C VAL A 453 24.11 -1.07 -52.55
N THR A 454 25.31 -1.58 -52.68
CA THR A 454 26.06 -1.51 -53.97
C THR A 454 25.63 -2.69 -54.83
N SER A 455 25.10 -2.40 -56.04
CA SER A 455 24.68 -3.39 -57.02
C SER A 455 25.11 -2.98 -58.42
N ALA A 456 25.75 -3.89 -59.13
CA ALA A 456 26.34 -3.63 -60.45
C ALA A 456 27.31 -2.42 -60.43
N GLY A 457 28.08 -2.24 -59.34
CA GLY A 457 29.09 -1.19 -59.20
C GLY A 457 28.56 0.21 -58.85
N ALA A 458 27.27 0.37 -58.60
CA ALA A 458 26.64 1.62 -58.23
C ALA A 458 25.74 1.47 -57.00
N PRO A 459 25.50 2.57 -56.22
CA PRO A 459 24.52 2.57 -55.16
C PRO A 459 23.10 2.32 -55.69
N ALA A 460 22.35 1.45 -55.03
CA ALA A 460 20.92 1.22 -55.27
C ALA A 460 20.19 1.40 -53.93
N PHE A 461 19.15 2.26 -53.92
CA PHE A 461 18.37 2.52 -52.72
C PHE A 461 17.17 1.60 -52.61
N PHE A 462 16.82 1.25 -51.37
CA PHE A 462 15.60 0.51 -51.11
C PHE A 462 14.40 1.43 -51.35
N TYR A 463 13.36 0.91 -51.99
CA TYR A 463 12.11 1.62 -52.20
C TYR A 463 10.93 1.07 -51.44
N ASN A 464 11.12 -0.05 -50.72
CA ASN A 464 10.14 -0.59 -49.75
C ASN A 464 10.81 -1.46 -48.68
N ILE A 465 10.04 -1.75 -47.61
CA ILE A 465 10.30 -2.76 -46.60
C ILE A 465 9.18 -3.79 -46.66
N ARG A 466 9.50 -5.07 -46.59
CA ARG A 466 8.52 -6.17 -46.68
C ARG A 466 9.05 -7.49 -46.13
N TRP A 467 8.13 -8.41 -45.86
CA TRP A 467 8.46 -9.76 -45.49
C TRP A 467 8.52 -10.68 -46.69
N TYR A 468 9.42 -11.68 -46.62
CA TYR A 468 9.52 -12.82 -47.53
C TYR A 468 9.45 -14.08 -46.75
N GLY A 469 8.70 -15.09 -47.27
CA GLY A 469 8.79 -16.46 -46.78
C GLY A 469 10.07 -17.12 -47.33
N ARG A 470 10.95 -17.59 -46.46
CA ARG A 470 12.22 -18.27 -46.81
C ARG A 470 12.05 -19.78 -46.63
N TYR A 471 12.53 -20.54 -47.58
CA TYR A 471 12.55 -22.02 -47.54
C TYR A 471 13.75 -22.58 -48.28
N THR A 472 14.09 -23.85 -48.04
CA THR A 472 15.10 -24.57 -48.81
C THR A 472 14.37 -25.41 -49.86
N ASN A 473 14.66 -25.15 -51.13
CA ASN A 473 14.05 -25.86 -52.24
C ASN A 473 14.60 -27.30 -52.41
N SER A 474 14.04 -28.08 -53.34
CA SER A 474 14.43 -29.46 -53.58
C SER A 474 15.86 -29.64 -54.06
N SER A 475 16.53 -28.60 -54.60
CA SER A 475 17.95 -28.59 -54.97
C SER A 475 18.88 -28.24 -53.81
N GLY A 476 18.36 -28.00 -52.59
CA GLY A 476 19.12 -27.59 -51.44
C GLY A 476 19.45 -26.08 -51.40
N SER A 477 18.91 -25.31 -52.35
CA SER A 477 19.15 -23.86 -52.42
C SER A 477 18.09 -23.09 -51.62
N ARG A 478 18.50 -22.00 -50.95
CA ARG A 478 17.54 -21.07 -50.30
C ARG A 478 16.76 -20.29 -51.34
N SER A 479 15.48 -20.23 -51.17
CA SER A 479 14.54 -19.51 -52.04
C SER A 479 13.64 -18.63 -51.20
N GLY A 480 13.02 -17.59 -51.80
CA GLY A 480 12.09 -16.68 -51.16
C GLY A 480 10.79 -16.56 -51.96
N VAL A 481 9.70 -16.39 -51.26
CA VAL A 481 8.39 -16.06 -51.83
C VAL A 481 7.89 -14.80 -51.21
N SER A 482 7.27 -13.91 -52.02
CA SER A 482 6.70 -12.65 -51.56
C SER A 482 5.17 -12.68 -51.62
N TRP A 483 4.55 -11.90 -50.80
CA TRP A 483 3.10 -11.65 -50.80
C TRP A 483 2.84 -10.30 -51.48
N THR A 484 1.94 -10.26 -52.46
CA THR A 484 1.56 -9.03 -53.15
C THR A 484 0.72 -8.13 -52.24
N GLY A 485 1.04 -6.85 -52.20
CA GLY A 485 0.31 -5.87 -51.40
C GLY A 485 0.75 -5.80 -49.95
N TYR A 486 1.75 -6.58 -49.53
CA TYR A 486 2.32 -6.58 -48.19
C TYR A 486 3.72 -5.94 -48.20
N GLU A 487 3.74 -4.64 -48.49
CA GLU A 487 4.95 -3.81 -48.48
C GLU A 487 4.66 -2.40 -47.97
N THR A 488 5.58 -1.83 -47.19
CA THR A 488 5.61 -0.41 -46.81
C THR A 488 6.58 0.32 -47.72
N ALA A 489 6.10 1.34 -48.44
CA ALA A 489 6.94 2.17 -49.33
C ALA A 489 7.97 2.99 -48.55
N LEU A 490 9.13 3.25 -49.17
CA LEU A 490 10.18 4.11 -48.68
C LEU A 490 10.51 5.21 -49.70
N PRO A 491 10.76 6.46 -49.29
CA PRO A 491 10.63 6.97 -47.91
C PRO A 491 9.18 7.00 -47.39
N ASN A 492 8.99 7.09 -46.09
CA ASN A 492 7.69 7.16 -45.43
C ASN A 492 7.77 7.98 -44.15
N VAL A 493 6.64 8.30 -43.57
CA VAL A 493 6.54 8.98 -42.28
C VAL A 493 5.61 8.17 -41.38
N MET A 494 6.06 7.77 -40.21
CA MET A 494 5.24 7.12 -39.21
C MET A 494 4.80 8.12 -38.13
N THR A 495 3.61 7.91 -37.59
CA THR A 495 3.01 8.81 -36.58
C THR A 495 2.66 8.02 -35.33
N LYS A 496 3.05 8.52 -34.17
CA LYS A 496 2.76 7.90 -32.87
C LYS A 496 1.26 7.99 -32.58
N GLN A 497 0.69 6.90 -32.04
CA GLN A 497 -0.73 6.79 -31.74
C GLN A 497 -1.02 7.11 -30.29
#